data_9f74fcbe088b930d30b5fdaa095e3370
#
_entry.id   9f74fcbe088b930d30b5fdaa095e3370
#
_cell.length_a   1.000
_cell.length_b   1.000
_cell.length_c   1.000
_cell.angle_alpha   90.00
_cell.angle_beta   90.00
_cell.angle_gamma   90.00
#
_symmetry.space_group_name_H-M   'P 1'
#
loop_
_entity.id
_entity.type
_entity.pdbx_description
1 polymer ?
#
loop_
_entity_poly.entity_id
_entity_poly.type
_entity_poly.pdbx_seq_one_letter_code
_entity_poly.pdbx_strand_id
1 'polypeptide(L)'
;MDLIIIRHGDPDYEHDTLTEHGWKEAEILSHRISQLNVRDFYVSPLGRAQDTASCTLKVMNRTATTLDWLQEFPARVYLDQNEHLLEAYPDRQIRDGRLTANVSWDILPSYLWSHPEYFHPTEWRNSEIVKAGDFLSVYDHVIQKFDRLLSSYGYVRENGIYKVTRSNRDTIVFFCHFGLECVLLSHLMGISPFILWHTT
;
A
#
# COMPACT_ATOMS: atom_id res chain seq x y z
N MET A 1 12.46 15.34 -6.27
CA MET A 1 12.19 13.95 -6.69
C MET A 1 10.69 13.78 -6.77
N ASP A 2 10.21 13.11 -7.81
CA ASP A 2 8.80 12.76 -7.96
C ASP A 2 8.62 11.26 -7.64
N LEU A 3 7.61 10.95 -6.83
CA LEU A 3 7.21 9.59 -6.52
C LEU A 3 5.82 9.35 -7.13
N ILE A 4 5.73 8.40 -8.04
CA ILE A 4 4.48 7.99 -8.67
C ILE A 4 4.11 6.62 -8.12
N ILE A 5 2.95 6.53 -7.49
CA ILE A 5 2.40 5.28 -6.97
C ILE A 5 1.24 4.88 -7.87
N ILE A 6 1.28 3.66 -8.38
CA ILE A 6 0.30 3.13 -9.32
C ILE A 6 -0.31 1.87 -8.72
N ARG A 7 -1.60 1.90 -8.49
CA ARG A 7 -2.38 0.71 -8.19
C ARG A 7 -2.51 -0.15 -9.46
N HIS A 8 -2.49 -1.47 -9.31
CA HIS A 8 -2.77 -2.40 -10.41
C HIS A 8 -4.12 -2.10 -11.08
N GLY A 9 -4.25 -2.46 -12.36
CA GLY A 9 -5.51 -2.41 -13.12
C GLY A 9 -6.56 -3.36 -12.56
N ASP A 10 -7.76 -3.36 -13.16
CA ASP A 10 -8.88 -4.21 -12.74
C ASP A 10 -8.46 -5.69 -12.63
N PRO A 11 -8.54 -6.30 -11.41
CA PRO A 11 -7.88 -7.57 -11.14
C PRO A 11 -8.78 -8.79 -11.38
N ASP A 12 -8.18 -9.85 -11.91
CA ASP A 12 -8.63 -11.22 -11.75
C ASP A 12 -7.93 -11.83 -10.53
N TYR A 13 -8.60 -11.84 -9.39
CA TYR A 13 -8.03 -12.34 -8.15
C TYR A 13 -7.84 -13.86 -8.12
N GLU A 14 -8.60 -14.62 -8.91
CA GLU A 14 -8.50 -16.08 -8.97
C GLU A 14 -7.16 -16.50 -9.59
N HIS A 15 -6.71 -15.79 -10.61
CA HIS A 15 -5.48 -16.08 -11.34
C HIS A 15 -4.32 -15.14 -11.00
N ASP A 16 -4.52 -14.18 -10.08
CA ASP A 16 -3.58 -13.11 -9.74
C ASP A 16 -3.03 -12.35 -10.96
N THR A 17 -3.93 -11.99 -11.89
CA THR A 17 -3.64 -11.27 -13.12
C THR A 17 -4.62 -10.11 -13.30
N LEU A 18 -4.74 -9.58 -14.52
CA LEU A 18 -5.70 -8.56 -14.89
C LEU A 18 -6.88 -9.15 -15.67
N THR A 19 -8.08 -8.58 -15.49
CA THR A 19 -9.20 -8.81 -16.40
C THR A 19 -8.93 -8.22 -17.77
N GLU A 20 -9.77 -8.53 -18.77
CA GLU A 20 -9.69 -7.89 -20.08
C GLU A 20 -9.77 -6.35 -19.99
N HIS A 21 -10.56 -5.84 -19.04
CA HIS A 21 -10.64 -4.40 -18.74
C HIS A 21 -9.34 -3.87 -18.15
N GLY A 22 -8.79 -4.57 -17.16
CA GLY A 22 -7.52 -4.20 -16.52
C GLY A 22 -6.34 -4.15 -17.47
N TRP A 23 -6.29 -5.04 -18.47
CA TRP A 23 -5.27 -4.99 -19.53
C TRP A 23 -5.38 -3.71 -20.37
N LYS A 24 -6.62 -3.29 -20.73
CA LYS A 24 -6.86 -2.03 -21.44
C LYS A 24 -6.44 -0.81 -20.60
N GLU A 25 -6.72 -0.83 -19.29
CA GLU A 25 -6.25 0.22 -18.37
C GLU A 25 -4.72 0.29 -18.35
N ALA A 26 -4.03 -0.85 -18.24
CA ALA A 26 -2.57 -0.93 -18.23
C ALA A 26 -1.95 -0.42 -19.55
N GLU A 27 -2.58 -0.71 -20.71
CA GLU A 27 -2.16 -0.17 -22.01
C GLU A 27 -2.30 1.36 -22.06
N ILE A 28 -3.44 1.91 -21.64
CA ILE A 28 -3.65 3.36 -21.60
C ILE A 28 -2.64 4.04 -20.69
N LEU A 29 -2.42 3.47 -19.50
CA LEU A 29 -1.43 3.96 -18.53
C LEU A 29 -0.03 3.98 -19.13
N SER A 30 0.35 2.96 -19.90
CA SER A 30 1.67 2.85 -20.51
C SER A 30 2.00 4.03 -21.41
N HIS A 31 1.01 4.54 -22.17
CA HIS A 31 1.20 5.72 -23.02
C HIS A 31 1.49 6.99 -22.22
N ARG A 32 0.91 7.12 -21.03
CA ARG A 32 1.14 8.27 -20.16
C ARG A 32 2.51 8.20 -19.48
N ILE A 33 2.83 7.04 -18.90
CA ILE A 33 4.10 6.88 -18.16
C ILE A 33 5.30 6.92 -19.10
N SER A 34 5.17 6.42 -20.32
CA SER A 34 6.26 6.47 -21.31
C SER A 34 6.68 7.87 -21.75
N GLN A 35 5.87 8.90 -21.47
CA GLN A 35 6.22 10.30 -21.72
C GLN A 35 7.07 10.92 -20.60
N LEU A 36 7.23 10.21 -19.48
CA LEU A 36 7.99 10.69 -18.34
C LEU A 36 9.44 10.21 -18.40
N ASN A 37 10.35 11.03 -17.87
CA ASN A 37 11.74 10.63 -17.68
C ASN A 37 11.87 9.86 -16.35
N VAL A 38 11.52 8.58 -16.35
CA VAL A 38 11.57 7.73 -15.16
C VAL A 38 12.97 7.17 -14.96
N ARG A 39 13.51 7.38 -13.78
CA ARG A 39 14.80 6.84 -13.38
C ARG A 39 14.72 5.35 -13.04
N ASP A 40 13.85 4.98 -12.13
CA ASP A 40 13.72 3.61 -11.66
C ASP A 40 12.26 3.17 -11.53
N PHE A 41 12.00 1.91 -11.87
CA PHE A 41 10.72 1.25 -11.69
C PHE A 41 10.83 0.17 -10.61
N TYR A 42 9.86 0.15 -9.73
CA TYR A 42 9.68 -0.85 -8.69
C TYR A 42 8.31 -1.48 -8.80
N VAL A 43 8.22 -2.76 -8.51
CA VAL A 43 6.97 -3.51 -8.68
C VAL A 43 6.75 -4.50 -7.56
N SER A 44 5.50 -4.69 -7.18
CA SER A 44 5.03 -5.74 -6.28
C SER A 44 5.34 -7.13 -6.83
N PRO A 45 5.57 -8.14 -5.97
CA PRO A 45 5.70 -9.53 -6.44
C PRO A 45 4.39 -10.15 -6.96
N LEU A 46 3.21 -9.53 -6.69
CA LEU A 46 1.91 -10.08 -7.08
C LEU A 46 1.63 -9.90 -8.57
N GLY A 47 1.06 -10.93 -9.21
CA GLY A 47 0.91 -11.03 -10.66
C GLY A 47 0.16 -9.86 -11.28
N ARG A 48 -0.98 -9.45 -10.73
CA ARG A 48 -1.76 -8.29 -11.22
C ARG A 48 -0.99 -6.97 -11.28
N ALA A 49 -0.04 -6.76 -10.35
CA ALA A 49 0.83 -5.58 -10.40
C ALA A 49 1.97 -5.75 -11.41
N GLN A 50 2.53 -6.96 -11.54
CA GLN A 50 3.50 -7.30 -12.57
C GLN A 50 2.92 -7.10 -13.97
N ASP A 51 1.68 -7.55 -14.19
CA ASP A 51 0.99 -7.43 -15.47
C ASP A 51 0.70 -5.95 -15.80
N THR A 52 0.25 -5.17 -14.82
CA THR A 52 0.06 -3.72 -15.00
C THR A 52 1.38 -3.04 -15.41
N ALA A 53 2.48 -3.38 -14.74
CA ALA A 53 3.80 -2.83 -15.04
C ALA A 53 4.29 -3.24 -16.42
N SER A 54 3.99 -4.47 -16.85
CA SER A 54 4.53 -5.10 -18.07
C SER A 54 4.25 -4.27 -19.34
N CYS A 55 3.06 -3.67 -19.45
CA CYS A 55 2.69 -2.81 -20.56
C CYS A 55 3.60 -1.58 -20.66
N THR A 56 3.82 -0.90 -19.54
CA THR A 56 4.71 0.27 -19.45
C THR A 56 6.16 -0.11 -19.74
N LEU A 57 6.65 -1.16 -19.09
CA LEU A 57 8.05 -1.61 -19.21
C LEU A 57 8.37 -2.05 -20.64
N LYS A 58 7.43 -2.73 -21.30
CA LYS A 58 7.57 -3.14 -22.71
C LYS A 58 7.67 -1.93 -23.64
N VAL A 59 6.79 -0.95 -23.52
CA VAL A 59 6.79 0.27 -24.34
C VAL A 59 8.10 1.05 -24.17
N MET A 60 8.60 1.14 -22.94
CA MET A 60 9.81 1.89 -22.61
C MET A 60 11.11 1.10 -22.80
N ASN A 61 11.03 -0.18 -23.12
CA ASN A 61 12.16 -1.11 -23.14
C ASN A 61 12.98 -1.06 -21.84
N ARG A 62 12.29 -1.13 -20.69
CA ARG A 62 12.85 -1.05 -19.35
C ARG A 62 12.48 -2.28 -18.53
N THR A 63 13.14 -2.42 -17.39
CA THR A 63 12.83 -3.43 -16.37
C THR A 63 12.47 -2.75 -15.05
N ALA A 64 11.79 -3.48 -14.16
CA ALA A 64 11.51 -3.05 -12.80
C ALA A 64 12.23 -3.94 -11.79
N THR A 65 12.56 -3.38 -10.63
CA THR A 65 13.02 -4.15 -9.47
C THR A 65 11.81 -4.61 -8.66
N THR A 66 11.65 -5.92 -8.50
CA THR A 66 10.61 -6.48 -7.63
C THR A 66 11.01 -6.31 -6.17
N LEU A 67 10.08 -5.77 -5.37
CA LEU A 67 10.27 -5.55 -3.95
C LEU A 67 9.14 -6.24 -3.18
N ASP A 68 9.47 -7.21 -2.34
CA ASP A 68 8.49 -8.02 -1.59
C ASP A 68 7.56 -7.19 -0.71
N TRP A 69 8.06 -6.09 -0.15
CA TRP A 69 7.27 -5.19 0.69
C TRP A 69 6.28 -4.30 -0.09
N LEU A 70 6.33 -4.30 -1.44
CA LEU A 70 5.33 -3.64 -2.29
C LEU A 70 4.07 -4.51 -2.54
N GLN A 71 3.99 -5.72 -2.00
CA GLN A 71 2.77 -6.52 -2.05
C GLN A 71 1.59 -5.79 -1.40
N GLU A 72 0.36 -6.27 -1.66
CA GLU A 72 -0.81 -5.75 -0.95
C GLU A 72 -0.60 -5.85 0.56
N PHE A 73 -1.02 -4.82 1.31
CA PHE A 73 -0.75 -4.70 2.74
C PHE A 73 -1.27 -5.93 3.51
N PRO A 74 -0.39 -6.82 3.97
CA PRO A 74 -0.79 -8.16 4.41
C PRO A 74 -1.16 -8.26 5.89
N ALA A 75 -1.28 -7.12 6.60
CA ALA A 75 -1.57 -7.12 8.03
C ALA A 75 -2.87 -7.86 8.35
N ARG A 76 -2.84 -8.62 9.44
CA ARG A 76 -3.96 -9.43 9.93
C ARG A 76 -4.57 -8.82 11.17
N VAL A 77 -5.90 -8.91 11.27
CA VAL A 77 -6.67 -8.58 12.47
C VAL A 77 -7.39 -9.86 12.91
N TYR A 78 -7.06 -10.35 14.10
CA TYR A 78 -7.64 -11.58 14.65
C TYR A 78 -8.91 -11.26 15.45
N LEU A 79 -10.01 -11.90 15.10
CA LEU A 79 -11.32 -11.66 15.68
C LEU A 79 -11.74 -12.74 16.70
N ASP A 80 -11.10 -13.89 16.70
CA ASP A 80 -11.38 -15.03 17.55
C ASP A 80 -11.16 -14.78 19.05
N GLN A 81 -10.35 -13.78 19.40
CA GLN A 81 -10.12 -13.35 20.77
C GLN A 81 -10.54 -11.90 21.03
N ASN A 82 -11.21 -11.28 20.04
CA ASN A 82 -11.61 -9.88 20.03
C ASN A 82 -13.05 -9.76 19.52
N GLU A 83 -13.99 -10.43 20.19
CA GLU A 83 -15.39 -10.51 19.75
C GLU A 83 -16.04 -9.12 19.60
N HIS A 84 -15.59 -8.13 20.37
CA HIS A 84 -16.03 -6.74 20.25
C HIS A 84 -15.67 -6.09 18.91
N LEU A 85 -14.70 -6.64 18.15
CA LEU A 85 -14.36 -6.18 16.80
C LEU A 85 -15.20 -6.84 15.70
N LEU A 86 -16.08 -7.78 16.04
CA LEU A 86 -16.95 -8.45 15.05
C LEU A 86 -17.89 -7.45 14.35
N GLU A 87 -18.30 -6.40 15.05
CA GLU A 87 -19.12 -5.33 14.48
C GLU A 87 -18.35 -4.41 13.55
N ALA A 88 -17.02 -4.32 13.73
CA ALA A 88 -16.14 -3.52 12.87
C ALA A 88 -15.88 -4.20 11.51
N TYR A 89 -15.92 -5.55 11.48
CA TYR A 89 -15.58 -6.37 10.32
C TYR A 89 -16.71 -7.34 9.95
N PRO A 90 -17.65 -6.92 9.10
CA PRO A 90 -18.70 -7.83 8.60
C PRO A 90 -18.15 -8.91 7.68
N ASP A 91 -17.12 -8.56 6.86
CA ASP A 91 -16.44 -9.51 5.99
C ASP A 91 -15.22 -10.13 6.69
N ARG A 92 -15.29 -11.45 6.87
CA ARG A 92 -14.33 -12.22 7.66
C ARG A 92 -14.14 -13.62 7.11
N GLN A 93 -12.98 -14.20 7.42
CA GLN A 93 -12.60 -15.53 6.94
C GLN A 93 -11.84 -16.32 7.99
N ILE A 94 -11.75 -17.63 7.79
CA ILE A 94 -10.83 -18.49 8.54
C ILE A 94 -9.53 -18.55 7.76
N ARG A 95 -8.44 -18.11 8.40
CA ARG A 95 -7.10 -18.17 7.85
C ARG A 95 -6.17 -18.80 8.90
N ASP A 96 -5.47 -19.85 8.50
CA ASP A 96 -4.57 -20.62 9.39
C ASP A 96 -5.26 -21.08 10.70
N GLY A 97 -6.55 -21.47 10.60
CA GLY A 97 -7.35 -21.94 11.73
C GLY A 97 -7.87 -20.85 12.67
N ARG A 98 -7.68 -19.57 12.34
CA ARG A 98 -8.12 -18.43 13.14
C ARG A 98 -9.15 -17.58 12.39
N LEU A 99 -10.12 -17.04 13.11
CA LEU A 99 -11.05 -16.06 12.55
C LEU A 99 -10.35 -14.71 12.40
N THR A 100 -10.29 -14.20 11.17
CA THR A 100 -9.66 -12.91 10.83
C THR A 100 -10.60 -12.04 10.03
N ALA A 101 -10.37 -10.72 10.04
CA ALA A 101 -10.89 -9.84 9.01
C ALA A 101 -10.43 -10.34 7.63
N ASN A 102 -11.25 -10.16 6.60
CA ASN A 102 -10.86 -10.53 5.23
C ASN A 102 -9.67 -9.69 4.78
N VAL A 103 -9.78 -8.36 4.91
CA VAL A 103 -8.66 -7.42 4.78
C VAL A 103 -8.67 -6.47 5.97
N SER A 104 -7.49 -6.04 6.42
CA SER A 104 -7.34 -5.26 7.65
C SER A 104 -7.90 -3.83 7.57
N TRP A 105 -8.13 -3.31 6.37
CA TRP A 105 -8.68 -1.96 6.15
C TRP A 105 -10.17 -1.94 5.80
N ASP A 106 -10.84 -3.09 5.66
CA ASP A 106 -12.27 -3.19 5.34
C ASP A 106 -13.13 -3.07 6.61
N ILE A 107 -12.93 -1.96 7.32
CA ILE A 107 -13.61 -1.63 8.55
C ILE A 107 -14.88 -0.86 8.22
N LEU A 108 -15.99 -1.17 8.89
CA LEU A 108 -17.19 -0.36 8.72
C LEU A 108 -16.94 1.12 9.07
N PRO A 109 -17.29 2.06 8.18
CA PRO A 109 -17.16 3.49 8.47
C PRO A 109 -17.86 3.92 9.76
N SER A 110 -19.01 3.35 10.08
CA SER A 110 -19.76 3.61 11.32
C SER A 110 -18.95 3.28 12.57
N TYR A 111 -18.14 2.21 12.54
CA TYR A 111 -17.27 1.86 13.64
C TYR A 111 -16.15 2.90 13.80
N LEU A 112 -15.47 3.28 12.71
CA LEU A 112 -14.43 4.30 12.77
C LEU A 112 -14.94 5.64 13.28
N TRP A 113 -16.12 6.09 12.85
CA TRP A 113 -16.72 7.35 13.28
C TRP A 113 -17.00 7.44 14.79
N SER A 114 -17.23 6.30 15.44
CA SER A 114 -17.43 6.23 16.88
C SER A 114 -16.12 6.12 17.69
N HIS A 115 -14.97 6.02 17.02
CA HIS A 115 -13.67 5.79 17.62
C HIS A 115 -12.64 6.82 17.11
N PRO A 116 -12.63 8.05 17.65
CA PRO A 116 -11.83 9.16 17.12
C PRO A 116 -10.31 8.93 17.16
N GLU A 117 -9.82 8.01 18.00
CA GLU A 117 -8.41 7.64 18.04
C GLU A 117 -7.86 7.14 16.70
N TYR A 118 -8.70 6.54 15.85
CA TYR A 118 -8.28 6.11 14.51
C TYR A 118 -7.95 7.27 13.57
N PHE A 119 -8.46 8.46 13.84
CA PHE A 119 -8.18 9.67 13.05
C PHE A 119 -7.01 10.49 13.61
N HIS A 120 -6.57 10.20 14.84
CA HIS A 120 -5.46 10.93 15.45
C HIS A 120 -4.12 10.51 14.82
N PRO A 121 -3.18 11.42 14.55
CA PRO A 121 -1.92 11.12 13.85
C PRO A 121 -1.06 10.03 14.49
N THR A 122 -1.16 9.82 15.80
CA THR A 122 -0.33 8.86 16.54
C THR A 122 -1.12 7.87 17.38
N GLU A 123 -2.32 8.22 17.90
CA GLU A 123 -3.08 7.35 18.81
C GLU A 123 -3.61 6.09 18.14
N TRP A 124 -3.89 6.14 16.84
CA TRP A 124 -4.31 4.98 16.06
C TRP A 124 -3.39 3.76 16.26
N ARG A 125 -2.10 3.99 16.53
CA ARG A 125 -1.12 2.91 16.77
C ARG A 125 -1.41 2.09 18.02
N ASN A 126 -2.18 2.66 18.96
CA ASN A 126 -2.58 2.03 20.20
C ASN A 126 -4.04 1.57 20.21
N SER A 127 -4.73 1.66 19.07
CA SER A 127 -6.12 1.25 18.94
C SER A 127 -6.31 -0.27 19.03
N GLU A 128 -7.53 -0.70 19.30
CA GLU A 128 -7.86 -2.11 19.49
C GLU A 128 -7.62 -2.94 18.22
N ILE A 129 -7.99 -2.44 17.06
CA ILE A 129 -7.76 -3.12 15.77
C ILE A 129 -6.28 -3.37 15.55
N VAL A 130 -5.44 -2.36 15.82
CA VAL A 130 -3.99 -2.48 15.65
C VAL A 130 -3.38 -3.50 16.61
N LYS A 131 -3.91 -3.60 17.83
CA LYS A 131 -3.48 -4.58 18.85
C LYS A 131 -4.01 -5.99 18.60
N ALA A 132 -5.09 -6.12 17.85
CA ALA A 132 -5.75 -7.40 17.59
C ALA A 132 -5.01 -8.30 16.57
N GLY A 133 -3.79 -7.93 16.15
CA GLY A 133 -3.03 -8.70 15.19
C GLY A 133 -1.59 -8.29 15.02
N ASP A 134 -1.08 -8.44 13.81
CA ASP A 134 0.29 -8.11 13.44
C ASP A 134 0.43 -6.75 12.73
N PHE A 135 -0.64 -5.97 12.74
CA PHE A 135 -0.78 -4.73 11.97
C PHE A 135 0.43 -3.80 12.14
N LEU A 136 0.82 -3.52 13.39
CA LEU A 136 1.88 -2.56 13.66
C LEU A 136 3.26 -3.05 13.18
N SER A 137 3.54 -4.34 13.37
CA SER A 137 4.81 -4.92 12.93
C SER A 137 4.92 -4.92 11.40
N VAL A 138 3.82 -5.20 10.70
CA VAL A 138 3.76 -5.14 9.22
C VAL A 138 3.88 -3.71 8.72
N TYR A 139 3.15 -2.77 9.33
CA TYR A 139 3.24 -1.35 9.01
C TYR A 139 4.68 -0.84 9.17
N ASP A 140 5.28 -1.07 10.34
CA ASP A 140 6.64 -0.59 10.63
C ASP A 140 7.69 -1.23 9.70
N HIS A 141 7.51 -2.50 9.32
CA HIS A 141 8.37 -3.14 8.33
C HIS A 141 8.30 -2.43 6.96
N VAL A 142 7.10 -2.17 6.48
CA VAL A 142 6.87 -1.49 5.18
C VAL A 142 7.52 -0.12 5.18
N ILE A 143 7.23 0.72 6.18
CA ILE A 143 7.76 2.08 6.22
C ILE A 143 9.27 2.14 6.40
N GLN A 144 9.88 1.20 7.14
CA GLN A 144 11.33 1.11 7.26
C GLN A 144 11.99 0.76 5.92
N LYS A 145 11.40 -0.14 5.13
CA LYS A 145 11.89 -0.48 3.79
C LYS A 145 11.74 0.70 2.83
N PHE A 146 10.62 1.38 2.91
CA PHE A 146 10.35 2.59 2.12
C PHE A 146 11.33 3.71 2.45
N ASP A 147 11.53 4.04 3.73
CA ASP A 147 12.49 5.06 4.17
C ASP A 147 13.93 4.73 3.74
N ARG A 148 14.31 3.44 3.83
CA ARG A 148 15.62 2.99 3.33
C ARG A 148 15.77 3.20 1.83
N LEU A 149 14.73 2.91 1.06
CA LEU A 149 14.73 3.16 -0.38
C LEU A 149 14.88 4.66 -0.67
N LEU A 150 14.07 5.52 -0.04
CA LEU A 150 14.14 6.97 -0.22
C LEU A 150 15.51 7.55 0.21
N SER A 151 16.12 6.98 1.25
CA SER A 151 17.47 7.34 1.69
C SER A 151 18.53 7.13 0.59
N SER A 152 18.39 6.07 -0.21
CA SER A 152 19.29 5.82 -1.36
C SER A 152 19.18 6.91 -2.44
N TYR A 153 18.06 7.61 -2.50
CA TYR A 153 17.83 8.78 -3.37
C TYR A 153 18.19 10.11 -2.71
N GLY A 154 18.68 10.10 -1.47
CA GLY A 154 19.09 11.30 -0.75
C GLY A 154 18.01 11.95 0.11
N TYR A 155 16.95 11.20 0.47
CA TYR A 155 15.86 11.63 1.35
C TYR A 155 15.86 10.79 2.63
N VAL A 156 16.45 11.31 3.69
CA VAL A 156 16.61 10.61 4.97
C VAL A 156 15.53 11.07 5.96
N ARG A 157 14.77 10.12 6.53
CA ARG A 157 13.74 10.41 7.53
C ARG A 157 14.38 10.73 8.88
N GLU A 158 14.09 11.90 9.42
CA GLU A 158 14.53 12.35 10.74
C GLU A 158 13.37 13.09 11.43
N ASN A 159 13.00 12.69 12.62
CA ASN A 159 11.96 13.35 13.44
C ASN A 159 10.63 13.58 12.68
N GLY A 160 10.19 12.61 11.88
CA GLY A 160 8.92 12.68 11.15
C GLY A 160 8.94 13.45 9.83
N ILE A 161 10.08 14.02 9.42
CA ILE A 161 10.25 14.73 8.15
C ILE A 161 11.41 14.14 7.34
N TYR A 162 11.46 14.42 6.03
CA TYR A 162 12.58 14.02 5.19
C TYR A 162 13.58 15.15 5.03
N LYS A 163 14.81 14.90 5.49
CA LYS A 163 15.96 15.76 5.23
C LYS A 163 16.55 15.41 3.88
N VAL A 164 16.74 16.43 3.04
CA VAL A 164 17.35 16.26 1.73
C VAL A 164 18.87 16.33 1.88
N THR A 165 19.54 15.20 1.74
CA THR A 165 21.01 15.08 1.77
C THR A 165 21.63 15.20 0.37
N ARG A 166 20.85 14.88 -0.67
CA ARG A 166 21.22 15.03 -2.07
C ARG A 166 19.99 15.41 -2.90
N SER A 167 19.90 16.67 -3.29
CA SER A 167 18.83 17.17 -4.15
C SER A 167 18.89 16.53 -5.55
N ASN A 168 17.75 16.13 -6.07
CA ASN A 168 17.62 15.59 -7.43
C ASN A 168 16.22 15.88 -8.00
N ARG A 169 16.02 15.61 -9.30
CA ARG A 169 14.76 15.69 -10.02
C ARG A 169 14.35 14.32 -10.58
N ASP A 170 14.78 13.26 -9.92
CA ASP A 170 14.49 11.89 -10.34
C ASP A 170 12.98 11.62 -10.20
N THR A 171 12.43 10.88 -11.13
CA THR A 171 11.09 10.29 -11.02
C THR A 171 11.26 8.80 -10.77
N ILE A 172 10.65 8.28 -9.72
CA ILE A 172 10.55 6.83 -9.46
C ILE A 172 9.08 6.40 -9.49
N VAL A 173 8.85 5.19 -9.99
CA VAL A 173 7.50 4.66 -10.20
C VAL A 173 7.35 3.35 -9.43
N PHE A 174 6.28 3.23 -8.64
CA PHE A 174 5.87 2.00 -7.97
C PHE A 174 4.59 1.46 -8.62
N PHE A 175 4.61 0.17 -8.98
CA PHE A 175 3.39 -0.57 -9.31
C PHE A 175 3.02 -1.46 -8.13
N CYS A 176 1.92 -1.16 -7.47
CA CYS A 176 1.55 -1.78 -6.22
C CYS A 176 0.03 -1.90 -6.02
N HIS A 177 -0.45 -1.72 -4.79
CA HIS A 177 -1.82 -2.03 -4.37
C HIS A 177 -2.41 -0.94 -3.51
N PHE A 178 -3.74 -0.92 -3.37
CA PHE A 178 -4.49 0.12 -2.67
C PHE A 178 -4.14 0.22 -1.17
N GLY A 179 -4.21 -0.90 -0.44
CA GLY A 179 -3.95 -0.86 1.01
C GLY A 179 -2.53 -0.42 1.31
N LEU A 180 -1.55 -0.86 0.50
CA LEU A 180 -0.16 -0.43 0.61
C LEU A 180 0.02 1.04 0.24
N GLU A 181 -0.61 1.52 -0.83
CA GLU A 181 -0.56 2.93 -1.23
C GLU A 181 -0.98 3.83 -0.06
N CYS A 182 -2.09 3.50 0.60
CA CYS A 182 -2.57 4.23 1.78
C CYS A 182 -1.55 4.22 2.92
N VAL A 183 -0.85 3.11 3.16
CA VAL A 183 0.23 3.02 4.15
C VAL A 183 1.38 3.96 3.82
N LEU A 184 1.85 3.97 2.57
CA LEU A 184 2.94 4.85 2.13
C LEU A 184 2.55 6.33 2.21
N LEU A 185 1.35 6.67 1.75
CA LEU A 185 0.84 8.04 1.81
C LEU A 185 0.62 8.51 3.25
N SER A 186 0.08 7.65 4.13
CA SER A 186 -0.08 7.99 5.54
C SER A 186 1.24 8.33 6.21
N HIS A 187 2.29 7.55 5.91
CA HIS A 187 3.63 7.78 6.42
C HIS A 187 4.25 9.08 5.89
N LEU A 188 4.10 9.37 4.59
CA LEU A 188 4.58 10.62 3.99
C LEU A 188 3.92 11.85 4.57
N MET A 189 2.60 11.78 4.80
CA MET A 189 1.80 12.91 5.30
C MET A 189 1.79 13.02 6.82
N GLY A 190 2.25 12.02 7.56
CA GLY A 190 2.21 11.98 9.02
C GLY A 190 0.79 11.89 9.59
N ILE A 191 -0.11 11.18 8.91
CA ILE A 191 -1.50 10.96 9.31
C ILE A 191 -1.78 9.48 9.56
N SER A 192 -2.95 9.18 10.12
CA SER A 192 -3.41 7.80 10.28
C SER A 192 -3.73 7.15 8.93
N PRO A 193 -3.33 5.88 8.67
CA PRO A 193 -3.73 5.16 7.47
C PRO A 193 -5.25 4.91 7.39
N PHE A 194 -5.94 4.86 8.52
CA PHE A 194 -7.40 4.67 8.58
C PHE A 194 -8.18 5.81 7.91
N ILE A 195 -7.61 7.01 7.85
CA ILE A 195 -8.21 8.13 7.12
C ILE A 195 -8.25 7.82 5.62
N LEU A 196 -7.13 7.34 5.06
CA LEU A 196 -6.98 7.16 3.62
C LEU A 196 -7.80 5.98 3.08
N TRP A 197 -7.92 4.90 3.84
CA TRP A 197 -8.70 3.72 3.42
C TRP A 197 -10.18 4.00 3.21
N HIS A 198 -10.72 5.10 3.74
CA HIS A 198 -12.15 5.44 3.69
C HIS A 198 -12.46 6.79 3.04
N THR A 199 -11.45 7.44 2.46
CA THR A 199 -11.62 8.76 1.80
C THR A 199 -11.26 8.78 0.31
N THR A 200 -10.81 7.64 -0.22
CA THR A 200 -10.39 7.50 -1.63
C THR A 200 -11.30 6.59 -2.42
#